data_d231caa812aa1566e986f56d7a81f920
#
_entry.id   d231caa812aa1566e986f56d7a81f920
#
_cell.length_a   1.000
_cell.length_b   1.000
_cell.length_c   1.000
_cell.angle_alpha   90.00
_cell.angle_beta   90.00
_cell.angle_gamma   90.00
#
_symmetry.space_group_name_H-M   'P 1'
#
loop_
_entity.id
_entity.type
_entity.pdbx_description
1 polymer ?
#
loop_
_entity_poly.entity_id
_entity_poly.type
_entity_poly.pdbx_seq_one_letter_code
_entity_poly.pdbx_strand_id
1 'polypeptide(L)'
;RQMCIRDRYISAGDVYDGKFQTDFFTDKYVLIGASAQGLFDLVKTPLGVTIPGVEVHANVIENILDQSYLVRNPNTYIFELLFSIIVALITFILSQKVKPKLSLSIFFGNILAIIIIGFSIYKFRSELVDMSYPIFIVTVTFLTGLYFRFIEENKIALDNLQKEAKLLKERELAAGVQKSLFPDISKFENFIFAKNVPARDVSGDYFDVVRST
;
A
#
# COMPACT_ATOMS: atom_id res chain seq x y z
N ARG A 1 -12.29 11.79 31.75
CA ARG A 1 -13.37 11.80 32.78
C ARG A 1 -14.68 11.93 32.01
N GLN A 2 -15.24 10.82 31.56
CA GLN A 2 -16.64 10.77 31.15
C GLN A 2 -17.46 10.80 32.46
N MET A 3 -17.83 11.99 32.91
CA MET A 3 -18.93 12.10 33.84
C MET A 3 -20.20 11.75 33.07
N CYS A 4 -20.81 10.62 33.43
CA CYS A 4 -22.04 10.17 32.76
C CYS A 4 -23.12 11.25 32.96
N ILE A 5 -23.58 11.83 31.85
CA ILE A 5 -24.71 12.78 31.79
C ILE A 5 -25.93 12.18 32.51
N ARG A 6 -26.05 10.87 32.54
CA ARG A 6 -27.12 10.11 33.20
C ARG A 6 -27.26 10.41 34.68
N ASP A 7 -26.20 10.85 35.37
CA ASP A 7 -26.23 11.17 36.81
C ASP A 7 -26.77 12.58 37.09
N ARG A 8 -27.12 13.34 36.06
CA ARG A 8 -27.58 14.73 36.16
C ARG A 8 -29.04 14.92 35.77
N TYR A 9 -29.81 13.84 35.60
CA TYR A 9 -31.23 13.93 35.31
C TYR A 9 -32.01 14.24 36.56
N ILE A 10 -32.82 15.29 36.49
CA ILE A 10 -33.72 15.74 37.58
C ILE A 10 -35.13 15.77 37.01
N SER A 11 -36.10 15.22 37.77
CA SER A 11 -37.49 15.31 37.39
C SER A 11 -37.98 16.76 37.48
N ALA A 12 -38.63 17.25 36.41
CA ALA A 12 -39.26 18.57 36.42
C ALA A 12 -40.31 18.70 37.55
N GLY A 13 -40.98 17.59 37.91
CA GLY A 13 -41.90 17.55 39.05
C GLY A 13 -41.20 17.83 40.40
N ASP A 14 -39.99 17.27 40.59
CA ASP A 14 -39.24 17.50 41.82
C ASP A 14 -38.74 18.94 41.95
N VAL A 15 -38.42 19.57 40.80
CA VAL A 15 -38.09 21.01 40.76
C VAL A 15 -39.34 21.86 41.08
N TYR A 16 -40.47 21.51 40.48
CA TYR A 16 -41.74 22.22 40.73
C TYR A 16 -42.18 22.11 42.21
N ASP A 17 -42.00 20.94 42.81
CA ASP A 17 -42.29 20.68 44.24
C ASP A 17 -41.31 21.34 45.21
N GLY A 18 -40.30 22.07 44.71
CA GLY A 18 -39.36 22.81 45.55
C GLY A 18 -38.40 21.91 46.34
N LYS A 19 -38.13 20.68 45.88
CA LYS A 19 -37.24 19.72 46.57
C LYS A 19 -35.75 20.10 46.52
N PHE A 20 -35.40 21.15 45.75
CA PHE A 20 -34.03 21.62 45.58
C PHE A 20 -33.83 22.98 46.23
N GLN A 21 -32.62 23.20 46.75
CA GLN A 21 -32.22 24.51 47.30
C GLN A 21 -32.14 25.55 46.16
N THR A 22 -32.37 26.82 46.46
CA THR A 22 -32.39 27.91 45.46
C THR A 22 -31.07 28.12 44.74
N ASP A 23 -29.96 27.72 45.33
CA ASP A 23 -28.61 27.81 44.79
C ASP A 23 -28.18 26.58 43.93
N PHE A 24 -29.02 25.54 43.94
CA PHE A 24 -28.68 24.28 43.23
C PHE A 24 -28.42 24.47 41.74
N PHE A 25 -29.11 25.41 41.11
CA PHE A 25 -28.98 25.70 39.66
C PHE A 25 -28.06 26.89 39.37
N THR A 26 -27.47 27.52 40.39
CA THR A 26 -26.58 28.67 40.21
C THR A 26 -25.33 28.25 39.44
N ASP A 27 -24.94 29.07 38.45
CA ASP A 27 -23.78 28.87 37.57
C ASP A 27 -23.81 27.54 36.79
N LYS A 28 -25.00 26.98 36.54
CA LYS A 28 -25.17 25.76 35.76
C LYS A 28 -25.98 26.01 34.48
N TYR A 29 -25.63 25.32 33.42
CA TYR A 29 -26.47 25.23 32.23
C TYR A 29 -27.55 24.19 32.46
N VAL A 30 -28.82 24.63 32.42
CA VAL A 30 -29.99 23.78 32.65
C VAL A 30 -30.70 23.57 31.32
N LEU A 31 -30.83 22.31 30.90
CA LEU A 31 -31.53 21.91 29.69
C LEU A 31 -32.84 21.23 30.11
N ILE A 32 -33.95 21.68 29.53
CA ILE A 32 -35.27 21.10 29.75
C ILE A 32 -35.69 20.36 28.51
N GLY A 33 -35.98 19.07 28.62
CA GLY A 33 -36.37 18.25 27.50
C GLY A 33 -37.17 17.03 27.90
N ALA A 34 -37.80 16.40 26.94
CA ALA A 34 -38.61 15.21 27.09
C ALA A 34 -37.70 13.96 27.10
N SER A 35 -37.80 13.13 28.16
CA SER A 35 -37.04 11.85 28.24
C SER A 35 -37.93 10.61 28.20
N ALA A 36 -39.28 10.80 28.21
CA ALA A 36 -40.21 9.68 28.21
C ALA A 36 -40.43 9.11 26.81
N GLN A 37 -40.48 7.78 26.68
CA GLN A 37 -40.68 7.09 25.39
C GLN A 37 -41.94 7.51 24.62
N GLY A 38 -42.98 7.99 25.29
CA GLY A 38 -44.20 8.44 24.65
C GLY A 38 -44.13 9.83 24.02
N LEU A 39 -43.07 10.60 24.22
CA LEU A 39 -42.95 11.99 23.74
C LEU A 39 -42.11 12.09 22.42
N PHE A 40 -41.67 10.97 21.88
CA PHE A 40 -41.01 10.82 20.55
C PHE A 40 -39.74 11.67 20.32
N ASP A 41 -39.12 12.25 21.36
CA ASP A 41 -37.87 12.98 21.28
C ASP A 41 -36.68 12.03 21.57
N LEU A 42 -36.64 10.88 20.83
CA LEU A 42 -35.60 9.88 20.97
C LEU A 42 -34.77 9.84 19.67
N VAL A 43 -33.47 10.02 19.81
CA VAL A 43 -32.49 10.02 18.72
C VAL A 43 -31.61 8.79 18.81
N LYS A 44 -31.45 8.07 17.68
CA LYS A 44 -30.54 6.95 17.57
C LYS A 44 -29.12 7.46 17.27
N THR A 45 -28.19 7.19 18.17
CA THR A 45 -26.80 7.56 17.96
C THR A 45 -26.10 6.65 16.95
N PRO A 46 -24.98 7.08 16.33
CA PRO A 46 -24.16 6.22 15.47
C PRO A 46 -23.68 4.92 16.15
N LEU A 47 -23.58 4.90 17.46
CA LEU A 47 -23.23 3.72 18.25
C LEU A 47 -24.41 2.76 18.48
N GLY A 48 -25.60 3.05 17.91
CA GLY A 48 -26.79 2.22 18.03
C GLY A 48 -27.56 2.39 19.34
N VAL A 49 -27.14 3.28 20.22
CA VAL A 49 -27.84 3.60 21.46
C VAL A 49 -28.90 4.69 21.21
N THR A 50 -30.10 4.51 21.76
CA THR A 50 -31.17 5.51 21.68
C THR A 50 -31.11 6.39 22.92
N ILE A 51 -31.01 7.70 22.74
CA ILE A 51 -30.93 8.70 23.79
C ILE A 51 -31.97 9.81 23.55
N PRO A 52 -32.42 10.53 24.62
CA PRO A 52 -33.25 11.70 24.45
C PRO A 52 -32.56 12.81 23.65
N GLY A 53 -33.30 13.54 22.80
CA GLY A 53 -32.75 14.62 21.98
C GLY A 53 -32.07 15.71 22.80
N VAL A 54 -32.59 16.02 23.98
CA VAL A 54 -31.98 16.99 24.91
C VAL A 54 -30.55 16.56 25.33
N GLU A 55 -30.26 15.25 25.42
CA GLU A 55 -28.95 14.73 25.77
C GLU A 55 -27.94 14.98 24.66
N VAL A 56 -28.40 14.95 23.39
CA VAL A 56 -27.55 15.30 22.24
C VAL A 56 -27.09 16.75 22.36
N HIS A 57 -28.01 17.66 22.67
CA HIS A 57 -27.69 19.09 22.87
C HIS A 57 -26.75 19.30 24.06
N ALA A 58 -26.98 18.59 25.16
CA ALA A 58 -26.09 18.63 26.34
C ALA A 58 -24.66 18.21 25.99
N ASN A 59 -24.50 17.11 25.23
CA ASN A 59 -23.20 16.64 24.77
C ASN A 59 -22.50 17.67 23.86
N VAL A 60 -23.24 18.33 22.95
CA VAL A 60 -22.67 19.38 22.09
C VAL A 60 -22.19 20.57 22.92
N ILE A 61 -22.99 21.03 23.88
CA ILE A 61 -22.60 22.15 24.75
C ILE A 61 -21.38 21.78 25.60
N GLU A 62 -21.34 20.59 26.17
CA GLU A 62 -20.19 20.09 26.93
C GLU A 62 -18.91 20.05 26.08
N ASN A 63 -19.01 19.53 24.86
CA ASN A 63 -17.89 19.52 23.91
C ASN A 63 -17.37 20.92 23.57
N ILE A 64 -18.28 21.90 23.46
CA ILE A 64 -17.90 23.30 23.18
C ILE A 64 -17.20 23.91 24.40
N LEU A 65 -17.74 23.69 25.58
CA LEU A 65 -17.18 24.24 26.85
C LEU A 65 -15.80 23.63 27.16
N ASP A 66 -15.66 22.31 26.96
CA ASP A 66 -14.41 21.59 27.21
C ASP A 66 -13.42 21.69 26.04
N GLN A 67 -13.80 22.38 24.95
CA GLN A 67 -13.02 22.46 23.74
C GLN A 67 -12.55 21.07 23.21
N SER A 68 -13.35 20.05 23.45
CA SER A 68 -13.04 18.66 23.11
C SER A 68 -13.56 18.25 21.72
N TYR A 69 -14.12 19.18 20.96
CA TYR A 69 -14.58 18.94 19.58
C TYR A 69 -13.42 18.77 18.61
N LEU A 70 -13.66 17.95 17.59
CA LEU A 70 -12.68 17.74 16.51
C LEU A 70 -12.62 18.97 15.60
N VAL A 71 -11.42 19.51 15.42
CA VAL A 71 -11.18 20.65 14.53
C VAL A 71 -10.44 20.16 13.28
N ARG A 72 -10.86 20.65 12.13
CA ARG A 72 -10.07 20.57 10.90
C ARG A 72 -9.47 21.95 10.62
N ASN A 73 -8.17 22.07 10.83
CA ASN A 73 -7.46 23.31 10.55
C ASN A 73 -7.37 23.52 9.03
N PRO A 74 -7.58 24.74 8.48
CA PRO A 74 -7.40 25.00 7.05
C PRO A 74 -6.02 24.65 6.49
N ASN A 75 -5.00 24.68 7.31
CA ASN A 75 -3.64 24.33 6.88
C ASN A 75 -3.36 22.82 6.87
N THR A 76 -4.26 22.00 7.42
CA THR A 76 -4.07 20.55 7.50
C THR A 76 -4.00 19.90 6.11
N TYR A 77 -4.75 20.43 5.13
CA TYR A 77 -4.70 19.90 3.76
C TYR A 77 -3.32 20.10 3.08
N ILE A 78 -2.61 21.18 3.38
CA ILE A 78 -1.25 21.42 2.85
C ILE A 78 -0.30 20.39 3.44
N PHE A 79 -0.42 20.13 4.74
CA PHE A 79 0.36 19.10 5.40
C PHE A 79 0.07 17.69 4.80
N GLU A 80 -1.20 17.35 4.62
CA GLU A 80 -1.63 16.09 4.00
C GLU A 80 -1.02 15.93 2.60
N LEU A 81 -1.05 16.99 1.78
CA LEU A 81 -0.50 16.99 0.43
C LEU A 81 1.03 16.77 0.44
N LEU A 82 1.75 17.58 1.21
CA LEU A 82 3.22 17.49 1.29
C LEU A 82 3.66 16.13 1.85
N PHE A 83 3.00 15.67 2.89
CA PHE A 83 3.24 14.36 3.47
C PHE A 83 3.01 13.24 2.46
N SER A 84 1.91 13.30 1.70
CA SER A 84 1.59 12.33 0.64
C SER A 84 2.66 12.28 -0.44
N ILE A 85 3.14 13.44 -0.90
CA ILE A 85 4.21 13.53 -1.91
C ILE A 85 5.50 12.90 -1.38
N ILE A 86 5.90 13.20 -0.15
CA ILE A 86 7.13 12.67 0.44
C ILE A 86 7.05 11.16 0.56
N VAL A 87 5.96 10.61 1.11
CA VAL A 87 5.78 9.17 1.29
C VAL A 87 5.69 8.46 -0.06
N ALA A 88 5.04 9.07 -1.07
CA ALA A 88 4.97 8.53 -2.42
C ALA A 88 6.36 8.45 -3.07
N LEU A 89 7.17 9.50 -2.98
CA LEU A 89 8.54 9.50 -3.50
C LEU A 89 9.41 8.41 -2.84
N ILE A 90 9.34 8.30 -1.51
CA ILE A 90 10.06 7.26 -0.77
C ILE A 90 9.59 5.88 -1.23
N THR A 91 8.29 5.65 -1.33
CA THR A 91 7.71 4.37 -1.77
C THR A 91 8.17 4.03 -3.20
N PHE A 92 8.14 5.00 -4.13
CA PHE A 92 8.59 4.80 -5.50
C PHE A 92 10.07 4.41 -5.56
N ILE A 93 10.94 5.18 -4.94
CA ILE A 93 12.40 4.94 -4.94
C ILE A 93 12.73 3.57 -4.33
N LEU A 94 12.11 3.23 -3.19
CA LEU A 94 12.32 1.95 -2.53
C LEU A 94 11.79 0.78 -3.35
N SER A 95 10.63 0.93 -4.01
CA SER A 95 10.04 -0.13 -4.85
C SER A 95 10.95 -0.51 -6.03
N GLN A 96 11.74 0.44 -6.56
CA GLN A 96 12.67 0.18 -7.67
C GLN A 96 13.97 -0.52 -7.24
N LYS A 97 14.45 -0.25 -6.03
CA LYS A 97 15.78 -0.73 -5.56
C LYS A 97 15.73 -2.08 -4.84
N VAL A 98 14.58 -2.49 -4.35
CA VAL A 98 14.45 -3.62 -3.42
C VAL A 98 13.80 -4.82 -4.10
N LYS A 99 14.12 -6.04 -3.66
CA LYS A 99 13.48 -7.28 -4.16
C LYS A 99 11.96 -7.22 -4.03
N PRO A 100 11.18 -7.84 -4.96
CA PRO A 100 9.70 -7.74 -4.97
C PRO A 100 9.01 -8.08 -3.66
N LYS A 101 9.47 -9.13 -2.97
CA LYS A 101 8.91 -9.54 -1.67
C LYS A 101 9.10 -8.47 -0.58
N LEU A 102 10.28 -7.84 -0.56
CA LEU A 102 10.58 -6.79 0.42
C LEU A 102 9.87 -5.47 0.07
N SER A 103 9.69 -5.18 -1.22
CA SER A 103 8.91 -4.04 -1.71
C SER A 103 7.45 -4.11 -1.22
N LEU A 104 6.84 -5.30 -1.24
CA LEU A 104 5.49 -5.50 -0.72
C LEU A 104 5.42 -5.25 0.81
N SER A 105 6.41 -5.71 1.56
CA SER A 105 6.48 -5.46 3.01
C SER A 105 6.64 -3.97 3.33
N ILE A 106 7.42 -3.23 2.54
CA ILE A 106 7.58 -1.77 2.66
C ILE A 106 6.26 -1.06 2.37
N PHE A 107 5.51 -1.49 1.36
CA PHE A 107 4.21 -0.94 1.03
C PHE A 107 3.22 -1.07 2.20
N PHE A 108 3.06 -2.26 2.76
CA PHE A 108 2.19 -2.46 3.93
C PHE A 108 2.70 -1.73 5.17
N GLY A 109 4.01 -1.65 5.36
CA GLY A 109 4.63 -0.87 6.43
C GLY A 109 4.30 0.62 6.34
N ASN A 110 4.34 1.19 5.12
CA ASN A 110 3.95 2.58 4.88
C ASN A 110 2.47 2.84 5.20
N ILE A 111 1.57 1.96 4.76
CA ILE A 111 0.13 2.07 5.08
C ILE A 111 -0.08 2.04 6.59
N LEU A 112 0.56 1.10 7.27
CA LEU A 112 0.47 0.99 8.73
C LEU A 112 1.00 2.24 9.43
N ALA A 113 2.13 2.79 8.97
CA ALA A 113 2.71 4.02 9.50
C ALA A 113 1.76 5.22 9.31
N ILE A 114 1.13 5.36 8.14
CA ILE A 114 0.14 6.42 7.86
C ILE A 114 -1.02 6.32 8.85
N ILE A 115 -1.56 5.12 9.07
CA ILE A 115 -2.68 4.89 10.00
C ILE A 115 -2.27 5.24 11.44
N ILE A 116 -1.08 4.81 11.87
CA ILE A 116 -0.57 5.11 13.23
C ILE A 116 -0.37 6.61 13.42
N ILE A 117 0.19 7.30 12.43
CA ILE A 117 0.40 8.76 12.48
C ILE A 117 -0.95 9.47 12.57
N GLY A 118 -1.93 9.12 11.72
CA GLY A 118 -3.27 9.71 11.75
C GLY A 118 -3.99 9.48 13.07
N PHE A 119 -3.93 8.28 13.59
CA PHE A 119 -4.52 7.96 14.89
C PHE A 119 -3.83 8.72 16.04
N SER A 120 -2.52 8.93 15.97
CA SER A 120 -1.76 9.68 16.95
C SER A 120 -2.15 11.17 16.94
N ILE A 121 -2.28 11.78 15.75
CA ILE A 121 -2.73 13.16 15.63
C ILE A 121 -4.14 13.33 16.17
N TYR A 122 -5.05 12.42 15.80
CA TYR A 122 -6.42 12.39 16.32
C TYR A 122 -6.45 12.34 17.86
N LYS A 123 -5.66 11.43 18.46
CA LYS A 123 -5.66 11.21 19.91
C LYS A 123 -5.01 12.36 20.71
N PHE A 124 -3.93 12.94 20.21
CA PHE A 124 -3.13 13.91 20.96
C PHE A 124 -3.47 15.37 20.65
N ARG A 125 -4.00 15.65 19.45
CA ARG A 125 -4.30 17.01 19.00
C ARG A 125 -5.78 17.29 18.77
N SER A 126 -6.64 16.28 18.85
CA SER A 126 -8.06 16.39 18.48
C SER A 126 -8.26 17.00 17.08
N GLU A 127 -7.28 16.87 16.20
CA GLU A 127 -7.35 17.32 14.81
C GLU A 127 -7.78 16.19 13.89
N LEU A 128 -8.73 16.48 13.00
CA LEU A 128 -9.17 15.56 11.96
C LEU A 128 -8.27 15.67 10.75
N VAL A 129 -7.44 14.65 10.52
CA VAL A 129 -6.57 14.51 9.34
C VAL A 129 -7.11 13.42 8.44
N ASP A 130 -7.24 13.70 7.14
CA ASP A 130 -7.72 12.72 6.17
C ASP A 130 -6.58 11.81 5.71
N MET A 131 -6.58 10.57 6.21
CA MET A 131 -5.58 9.55 5.86
C MET A 131 -5.93 8.75 4.59
N SER A 132 -7.13 8.90 4.04
CA SER A 132 -7.53 8.20 2.83
C SER A 132 -6.73 8.67 1.62
N TYR A 133 -6.45 9.96 1.55
CA TYR A 133 -5.72 10.60 0.47
C TYR A 133 -4.24 10.13 0.37
N PRO A 134 -3.43 10.18 1.44
CA PRO A 134 -2.08 9.60 1.44
C PRO A 134 -2.06 8.11 1.08
N ILE A 135 -2.99 7.31 1.62
CA ILE A 135 -3.07 5.87 1.33
C ILE A 135 -3.34 5.63 -0.16
N PHE A 136 -4.27 6.39 -0.75
CA PHE A 136 -4.59 6.28 -2.18
C PHE A 136 -3.37 6.62 -3.05
N ILE A 137 -2.68 7.73 -2.78
CA ILE A 137 -1.49 8.16 -3.53
C ILE A 137 -0.38 7.12 -3.43
N VAL A 138 -0.09 6.62 -2.23
CA VAL A 138 0.93 5.57 -2.01
C VAL A 138 0.59 4.30 -2.78
N THR A 139 -0.68 3.90 -2.79
CA THR A 139 -1.14 2.71 -3.50
C THR A 139 -0.95 2.87 -5.01
N VAL A 140 -1.39 3.98 -5.60
CA VAL A 140 -1.21 4.27 -7.03
C VAL A 140 0.28 4.31 -7.40
N THR A 141 1.09 4.98 -6.58
CA THR A 141 2.55 5.09 -6.81
C THR A 141 3.23 3.73 -6.74
N PHE A 142 2.85 2.88 -5.79
CA PHE A 142 3.39 1.52 -5.67
C PHE A 142 3.04 0.66 -6.88
N LEU A 143 1.77 0.66 -7.31
CA LEU A 143 1.32 -0.07 -8.51
C LEU A 143 2.04 0.40 -9.77
N THR A 144 2.22 1.71 -9.92
CA THR A 144 2.99 2.30 -11.02
C THR A 144 4.45 1.85 -10.98
N GLY A 145 5.07 1.83 -9.81
CA GLY A 145 6.44 1.33 -9.62
C GLY A 145 6.58 -0.14 -9.99
N LEU A 146 5.64 -0.99 -9.58
CA LEU A 146 5.60 -2.41 -9.98
C LEU A 146 5.45 -2.59 -11.49
N TYR A 147 4.60 -1.78 -12.12
CA TYR A 147 4.38 -1.84 -13.57
C TYR A 147 5.66 -1.51 -14.36
N PHE A 148 6.35 -0.43 -14.01
CA PHE A 148 7.62 -0.08 -14.67
C PHE A 148 8.67 -1.17 -14.49
N ARG A 149 8.79 -1.71 -13.29
CA ARG A 149 9.70 -2.81 -13.01
C ARG A 149 9.38 -4.05 -13.82
N PHE A 150 8.12 -4.43 -13.91
CA PHE A 150 7.68 -5.57 -14.72
C PHE A 150 8.06 -5.40 -16.19
N ILE A 151 7.88 -4.20 -16.76
CA ILE A 151 8.30 -3.91 -18.13
C ILE A 151 9.81 -4.05 -18.29
N GLU A 152 10.60 -3.52 -17.37
CA GLU A 152 12.06 -3.57 -17.42
C GLU A 152 12.58 -5.01 -17.31
N GLU A 153 12.07 -5.80 -16.37
CA GLU A 153 12.42 -7.21 -16.20
C GLU A 153 12.07 -8.03 -17.46
N ASN A 154 10.90 -7.81 -18.06
CA ASN A 154 10.51 -8.46 -19.30
C ASN A 154 11.41 -8.07 -20.49
N LYS A 155 11.81 -6.81 -20.58
CA LYS A 155 12.71 -6.33 -21.63
C LYS A 155 14.09 -6.97 -21.50
N ILE A 156 14.64 -7.06 -20.29
CA ILE A 156 15.91 -7.73 -20.02
C ILE A 156 15.83 -9.23 -20.34
N ALA A 157 14.74 -9.89 -19.96
CA ALA A 157 14.53 -11.30 -20.24
C ALA A 157 14.47 -11.56 -21.76
N LEU A 158 13.77 -10.72 -22.52
CA LEU A 158 13.67 -10.82 -23.97
C LEU A 158 15.04 -10.61 -24.65
N ASP A 159 15.81 -9.61 -24.22
CA ASP A 159 17.16 -9.35 -24.74
C ASP A 159 18.10 -10.54 -24.48
N ASN A 160 18.03 -11.15 -23.31
CA ASN A 160 18.81 -12.34 -22.98
C ASN A 160 18.43 -13.54 -23.87
N LEU A 161 17.13 -13.78 -24.09
CA LEU A 161 16.67 -14.83 -25.01
C LEU A 161 17.15 -14.61 -26.45
N GLN A 162 17.12 -13.37 -26.93
CA GLN A 162 17.64 -13.04 -28.27
C GLN A 162 19.15 -13.28 -28.38
N LYS A 163 19.92 -12.94 -27.34
CA LYS A 163 21.36 -13.19 -27.27
C LYS A 163 21.67 -14.69 -27.29
N GLU A 164 20.94 -15.49 -26.52
CA GLU A 164 21.10 -16.96 -26.52
C GLU A 164 20.76 -17.55 -27.87
N ALA A 165 19.66 -17.16 -28.50
CA ALA A 165 19.28 -17.61 -29.81
C ALA A 165 20.32 -17.26 -30.86
N LYS A 166 20.91 -16.05 -30.80
CA LYS A 166 22.00 -15.64 -31.70
C LYS A 166 23.25 -16.50 -31.52
N LEU A 167 23.66 -16.75 -30.28
CA LEU A 167 24.81 -17.58 -29.96
C LEU A 167 24.61 -19.04 -30.45
N LEU A 168 23.42 -19.60 -30.26
CA LEU A 168 23.09 -20.93 -30.79
C LEU A 168 23.21 -20.97 -32.31
N LYS A 169 22.66 -20.00 -33.02
CA LYS A 169 22.75 -19.90 -34.46
C LYS A 169 24.19 -19.75 -34.97
N GLU A 170 25.00 -18.96 -34.27
CA GLU A 170 26.44 -18.82 -34.61
C GLU A 170 27.19 -20.14 -34.42
N ARG A 171 26.88 -20.91 -33.36
CA ARG A 171 27.45 -22.24 -33.12
C ARG A 171 27.04 -23.26 -34.21
N GLU A 172 25.76 -23.28 -34.57
CA GLU A 172 25.26 -24.14 -35.67
C GLU A 172 25.94 -23.82 -37.01
N LEU A 173 26.10 -22.53 -37.32
CA LEU A 173 26.81 -22.11 -38.52
C LEU A 173 28.27 -22.53 -38.50
N ALA A 174 28.96 -22.33 -37.34
CA ALA A 174 30.35 -22.75 -37.20
C ALA A 174 30.52 -24.27 -37.35
N ALA A 175 29.63 -25.07 -36.75
CA ALA A 175 29.61 -26.52 -36.90
C ALA A 175 29.34 -26.94 -38.36
N GLY A 176 28.43 -26.26 -39.05
CA GLY A 176 28.13 -26.49 -40.46
C GLY A 176 29.34 -26.20 -41.36
N VAL A 177 30.02 -25.06 -41.13
CA VAL A 177 31.24 -24.71 -41.88
C VAL A 177 32.35 -25.74 -41.62
N GLN A 178 32.58 -26.09 -40.36
CA GLN A 178 33.59 -27.10 -40.02
C GLN A 178 33.31 -28.44 -40.70
N LYS A 179 32.04 -28.90 -40.70
CA LYS A 179 31.65 -30.15 -41.36
C LYS A 179 31.90 -30.10 -42.84
N SER A 180 31.75 -28.95 -43.50
CA SER A 180 32.01 -28.80 -44.94
C SER A 180 33.49 -28.77 -45.30
N LEU A 181 34.39 -28.49 -44.35
CA LEU A 181 35.84 -28.48 -44.54
C LEU A 181 36.48 -29.87 -44.44
N PHE A 182 35.78 -30.84 -43.82
CA PHE A 182 36.33 -32.21 -43.77
C PHE A 182 36.31 -32.84 -45.14
N PRO A 183 37.37 -33.61 -45.49
CA PRO A 183 37.44 -34.31 -46.75
C PRO A 183 36.38 -35.39 -46.89
N ASP A 184 35.90 -35.58 -48.11
CA ASP A 184 34.95 -36.64 -48.43
C ASP A 184 35.66 -38.00 -48.44
N ILE A 185 35.59 -38.69 -47.31
CA ILE A 185 36.28 -39.98 -47.08
C ILE A 185 35.66 -41.09 -47.93
N SER A 186 34.42 -40.95 -48.43
CA SER A 186 33.77 -41.97 -49.25
C SER A 186 34.60 -42.34 -50.50
N LYS A 187 35.40 -41.41 -50.96
CA LYS A 187 36.31 -41.64 -52.12
C LYS A 187 37.52 -42.53 -51.77
N PHE A 188 37.76 -42.82 -50.50
CA PHE A 188 38.92 -43.57 -50.00
C PHE A 188 38.52 -44.77 -49.10
N GLU A 189 37.23 -45.18 -49.12
CA GLU A 189 36.65 -46.19 -48.20
C GLU A 189 37.44 -47.53 -48.17
N ASN A 190 38.17 -47.88 -49.15
CA ASN A 190 38.99 -49.13 -49.19
C ASN A 190 40.35 -48.98 -48.49
N PHE A 191 40.78 -47.77 -48.11
CA PHE A 191 42.15 -47.53 -47.68
C PHE A 191 42.25 -46.71 -46.42
N ILE A 192 41.25 -45.88 -46.06
CA ILE A 192 41.31 -44.93 -44.97
C ILE A 192 39.98 -44.91 -44.21
N PHE A 193 40.05 -45.06 -42.92
CA PHE A 193 38.90 -44.78 -42.03
C PHE A 193 39.28 -43.63 -41.08
N ALA A 194 38.55 -42.53 -41.16
CA ALA A 194 38.71 -41.38 -40.26
C ALA A 194 37.36 -40.84 -39.90
N LYS A 195 37.16 -40.53 -38.62
CA LYS A 195 35.92 -39.94 -38.11
C LYS A 195 36.27 -38.90 -37.06
N ASN A 196 35.76 -37.68 -37.23
CA ASN A 196 35.81 -36.66 -36.19
C ASN A 196 34.51 -36.74 -35.37
N VAL A 197 34.67 -36.88 -34.05
CA VAL A 197 33.54 -36.86 -33.08
C VAL A 197 33.76 -35.68 -32.18
N PRO A 198 33.10 -34.54 -32.42
CA PRO A 198 33.27 -33.38 -31.59
C PRO A 198 32.72 -33.62 -30.16
N ALA A 199 33.47 -33.19 -29.16
CA ALA A 199 33.03 -33.24 -27.75
C ALA A 199 31.91 -32.23 -27.45
N ARG A 200 31.78 -31.21 -28.30
CA ARG A 200 30.71 -30.19 -28.28
C ARG A 200 30.31 -29.90 -29.73
N ASP A 201 29.57 -28.84 -29.98
CA ASP A 201 29.04 -28.48 -31.31
C ASP A 201 30.12 -28.28 -32.39
N VAL A 202 31.33 -27.86 -31.96
CA VAL A 202 32.49 -27.64 -32.82
C VAL A 202 33.69 -28.40 -32.27
N SER A 203 34.46 -29.11 -33.12
CA SER A 203 35.70 -29.79 -32.74
C SER A 203 36.89 -28.83 -32.83
N GLY A 204 37.85 -28.97 -31.91
CA GLY A 204 39.16 -28.31 -32.02
C GLY A 204 40.10 -29.01 -32.99
N ASP A 205 39.82 -30.26 -33.39
CA ASP A 205 40.66 -31.08 -34.22
C ASP A 205 40.19 -31.03 -35.69
N TYR A 206 41.14 -31.02 -36.58
CA TYR A 206 40.97 -31.10 -38.04
C TYR A 206 41.86 -32.19 -38.61
N PHE A 207 41.38 -32.91 -39.61
CA PHE A 207 42.17 -33.80 -40.43
C PHE A 207 41.91 -33.59 -41.89
N ASP A 208 42.94 -33.84 -42.69
CA ASP A 208 42.89 -33.82 -44.15
C ASP A 208 43.50 -35.06 -44.75
N VAL A 209 43.14 -35.39 -45.99
CA VAL A 209 43.68 -36.55 -46.74
C VAL A 209 44.34 -36.05 -48.01
N VAL A 210 45.66 -36.15 -48.03
CA VAL A 210 46.49 -35.75 -49.17
C VAL A 210 47.05 -36.97 -49.89
N ARG A 211 46.88 -37.05 -51.18
CA ARG A 211 47.45 -38.10 -52.02
C ARG A 211 48.93 -37.75 -52.27
N SER A 212 49.84 -38.55 -51.75
CA SER A 212 51.26 -38.42 -52.15
C SER A 212 51.46 -38.98 -53.54
N THR A 213 52.04 -38.19 -54.42
CA THR A 213 52.49 -38.59 -55.80
C THR A 213 53.81 -39.27 -55.73
#